data_cd84be683d17a0f9e27fc516840d0ec9
#
_entry.id   cd84be683d17a0f9e27fc516840d0ec9
#
_cell.length_a   1.000
_cell.length_b   1.000
_cell.length_c   1.000
_cell.angle_alpha   90.00
_cell.angle_beta   90.00
_cell.angle_gamma   90.00
#
_symmetry.space_group_name_H-M   'P 1'
#
loop_
_entity.id
_entity.type
_entity.pdbx_description
1 polymer ?
#
loop_
_entity_poly.entity_id
_entity_poly.type
_entity_poly.pdbx_seq_one_letter_code
_entity_poly.pdbx_strand_id
1 'polypeptide(L)'
;VNSLKGKGTGWCTVGKETARQQLELGDFYVYYTKDSNNEYKQPRIAIRMEENQIAEIRGINEHQNLESEMEEILEEKLKEFPDSNNYKKKVNNMKKLTDIYNEYKDRELTIEELRFLYEVDEQIEGFGYEEDPRIGEILEGRNIKEDLAKVFNCKPEQISDNPDDVLAGKEIVCLYDRLILDKLTSIEGIKLPQHVIGSLDLSNLTSTKNLVLPKTIGGSLSLNSLEDAEGLMFPKTIGGSLFLNKLTDAKDLILSEKIGETIFLPKLTSAKNIIFPKTINGSLILESLTSFKDLKLPENIGESLYLSDLTSIIGLVLPKTIGEDLDLSGLISAKGLILPEKIGSDLNLGSLTSTEGLILPKIINGTLNLNNLISAKGLVFPKSIGNSLCLGSLEDAKGLILPETIDSDLDLSSLTSAEGLTLPKIINGTLELDNLTSVKDLVLPENIGESLYLGNLTSAIGLVLPKTIGDDLDLSGLISAKGLILPESIGGSIYLSNLTSSEGLVLPHIIKSDLNLESLTSAKGLTLPETIGYVLYLDNLESTDGLIVPQNFSCKYLESNYITMDDLKRASENSDIKSK
;
A
#
# COMPACT_ATOMS: atom_id res chain seq x y z
N VAL A 1 8.69 23.12 -5.47
CA VAL A 1 10.05 23.25 -6.02
C VAL A 1 10.45 24.71 -6.19
N ASN A 2 9.72 25.51 -6.99
CA ASN A 2 10.11 26.90 -7.26
C ASN A 2 10.18 27.78 -6.00
N SER A 3 9.32 27.55 -5.00
CA SER A 3 9.29 28.31 -3.74
C SER A 3 10.47 28.01 -2.81
N LEU A 4 11.13 26.87 -3.01
CA LEU A 4 12.28 26.42 -2.22
C LEU A 4 13.62 26.60 -2.94
N LYS A 5 13.59 26.97 -4.22
CA LYS A 5 14.80 27.16 -5.02
C LYS A 5 15.73 28.21 -4.41
N GLY A 6 16.96 27.83 -4.11
CA GLY A 6 17.96 28.72 -3.51
C GLY A 6 17.79 28.97 -2.00
N LYS A 7 16.90 28.19 -1.31
CA LYS A 7 16.66 28.32 0.14
C LYS A 7 17.51 27.36 1.00
N GLY A 8 18.48 26.66 0.42
CA GLY A 8 19.43 25.82 1.17
C GLY A 8 18.89 24.49 1.65
N THR A 9 17.72 24.04 1.20
CA THR A 9 17.06 22.82 1.68
C THR A 9 17.64 21.53 1.10
N GLY A 10 18.74 21.58 0.34
CA GLY A 10 19.48 20.40 -0.15
C GLY A 10 18.71 19.57 -1.18
N TRP A 11 17.81 18.76 -0.74
CA TRP A 11 17.12 17.75 -1.59
C TRP A 11 16.08 18.31 -2.57
N CYS A 12 15.54 19.51 -2.40
CA CYS A 12 14.58 20.09 -3.37
C CYS A 12 15.13 21.25 -4.17
N THR A 13 16.40 21.62 -4.00
CA THR A 13 17.00 22.79 -4.67
C THR A 13 17.98 22.42 -5.77
N VAL A 14 18.35 21.15 -5.90
CA VAL A 14 19.38 20.67 -6.85
C VAL A 14 18.86 20.59 -8.29
N GLY A 15 17.52 20.59 -8.50
CA GLY A 15 16.94 20.62 -9.83
C GLY A 15 15.54 20.00 -9.91
N LYS A 16 14.92 20.15 -11.09
CA LYS A 16 13.57 19.68 -11.34
C LYS A 16 13.47 18.14 -11.30
N GLU A 17 14.48 17.44 -11.80
CA GLU A 17 14.53 15.98 -11.82
C GLU A 17 14.68 15.38 -10.41
N THR A 18 15.55 15.97 -9.57
CA THR A 18 15.69 15.53 -8.17
C THR A 18 14.39 15.72 -7.38
N ALA A 19 13.70 16.84 -7.62
CA ALA A 19 12.41 17.09 -6.99
C ALA A 19 11.33 16.12 -7.48
N ARG A 20 11.38 15.70 -8.74
CA ARG A 20 10.47 14.71 -9.31
C ARG A 20 10.70 13.33 -8.70
N GLN A 21 11.95 12.87 -8.64
CA GLN A 21 12.32 11.63 -7.98
C GLN A 21 11.89 11.59 -6.51
N GLN A 22 12.00 12.69 -5.78
CA GLN A 22 11.55 12.77 -4.39
C GLN A 22 10.02 12.68 -4.26
N LEU A 23 9.25 13.19 -5.24
CA LEU A 23 7.80 13.08 -5.28
C LEU A 23 7.30 11.71 -5.76
N GLU A 24 8.12 10.95 -6.46
CA GLU A 24 7.85 9.56 -6.81
C GLU A 24 7.98 8.60 -5.61
N LEU A 25 8.75 9.02 -4.58
CA LEU A 25 8.96 8.23 -3.35
C LEU A 25 7.96 8.58 -2.24
N GLY A 26 7.22 9.67 -2.36
CA GLY A 26 6.22 10.10 -1.38
C GLY A 26 5.92 11.60 -1.43
N ASP A 27 5.02 12.02 -0.57
CA ASP A 27 4.53 13.40 -0.51
C ASP A 27 5.57 14.38 0.05
N PHE A 28 5.38 15.64 -0.30
CA PHE A 28 6.25 16.74 0.11
C PHE A 28 5.43 17.93 0.59
N TYR A 29 5.49 18.22 1.88
CA TYR A 29 4.73 19.31 2.50
C TYR A 29 5.63 20.51 2.78
N VAL A 30 5.15 21.72 2.47
CA VAL A 30 5.83 22.97 2.79
C VAL A 30 4.87 23.91 3.52
N TYR A 31 5.23 24.30 4.73
CA TYR A 31 4.44 25.21 5.55
C TYR A 31 4.98 26.64 5.43
N TYR A 32 4.06 27.59 5.27
CA TYR A 32 4.34 28.99 5.04
C TYR A 32 3.83 29.85 6.19
N THR A 33 4.59 30.88 6.56
CA THR A 33 4.10 31.98 7.37
C THR A 33 3.71 33.15 6.46
N LYS A 34 2.95 34.09 7.04
CA LYS A 34 2.56 35.32 6.35
C LYS A 34 3.78 36.24 6.21
N ASP A 35 3.90 36.86 5.03
CA ASP A 35 4.85 37.92 4.75
C ASP A 35 4.36 39.27 5.26
N SER A 36 5.13 40.33 4.98
CA SER A 36 4.78 41.71 5.33
C SER A 36 3.48 42.22 4.71
N ASN A 37 2.96 41.54 3.68
CA ASN A 37 1.71 41.86 3.01
C ASN A 37 0.53 41.00 3.52
N ASN A 38 0.73 40.25 4.63
CA ASN A 38 -0.26 39.34 5.23
C ASN A 38 -0.63 38.17 4.32
N GLU A 39 0.23 37.78 3.36
CA GLU A 39 0.07 36.64 2.46
C GLU A 39 0.98 35.48 2.85
N TYR A 40 0.49 34.22 2.77
CA TYR A 40 1.28 33.01 3.06
C TYR A 40 2.29 32.72 1.96
N LYS A 41 3.43 33.43 1.97
CA LYS A 41 4.48 33.32 0.94
C LYS A 41 5.86 32.97 1.48
N GLN A 42 6.08 33.05 2.79
CA GLN A 42 7.38 32.75 3.40
C GLN A 42 7.42 31.29 3.84
N PRO A 43 8.12 30.38 3.13
CA PRO A 43 8.26 29.01 3.53
C PRO A 43 9.15 28.91 4.78
N ARG A 44 8.77 28.06 5.74
CA ARG A 44 9.48 27.94 7.04
C ARG A 44 9.87 26.50 7.38
N ILE A 45 9.02 25.54 7.06
CA ILE A 45 9.21 24.11 7.37
C ILE A 45 8.94 23.32 6.10
N ALA A 46 9.78 22.33 5.84
CA ALA A 46 9.57 21.33 4.80
C ALA A 46 9.59 19.93 5.41
N ILE A 47 8.58 19.14 5.09
CA ILE A 47 8.43 17.75 5.52
C ILE A 47 8.45 16.89 4.27
N ARG A 48 9.37 15.93 4.20
CA ARG A 48 9.47 14.93 3.15
C ARG A 48 8.93 13.61 3.66
N MET A 49 8.03 13.02 2.92
CA MET A 49 7.55 11.67 3.14
C MET A 49 8.30 10.69 2.24
N GLU A 50 8.47 9.47 2.72
CA GLU A 50 8.74 8.29 1.90
C GLU A 50 7.60 7.33 2.17
N GLU A 51 6.83 7.02 1.12
CA GLU A 51 5.54 6.36 1.27
C GLU A 51 4.66 7.12 2.28
N ASN A 52 4.19 6.47 3.33
CA ASN A 52 3.37 7.10 4.38
C ASN A 52 4.16 7.52 5.63
N GLN A 53 5.49 7.39 5.62
CA GLN A 53 6.35 7.72 6.76
C GLN A 53 7.03 9.07 6.60
N ILE A 54 7.23 9.77 7.72
CA ILE A 54 8.03 11.00 7.74
C ILE A 54 9.51 10.63 7.61
N ALA A 55 10.06 10.84 6.42
CA ALA A 55 11.47 10.58 6.16
C ALA A 55 12.38 11.68 6.69
N GLU A 56 11.96 12.95 6.56
CA GLU A 56 12.81 14.07 6.96
C GLU A 56 12.01 15.36 7.19
N ILE A 57 12.40 16.11 8.21
CA ILE A 57 11.89 17.46 8.47
C ILE A 57 13.05 18.44 8.48
N ARG A 58 12.93 19.56 7.75
CA ARG A 58 13.94 20.64 7.71
C ARG A 58 13.32 22.00 7.89
N GLY A 59 14.04 22.87 8.59
CA GLY A 59 13.83 24.31 8.53
C GLY A 59 14.26 24.87 7.18
N ILE A 60 13.65 25.99 6.77
CA ILE A 60 13.95 26.65 5.51
C ILE A 60 14.68 27.96 5.83
N ASN A 61 15.91 27.85 6.30
CA ASN A 61 16.84 28.95 6.55
C ASN A 61 18.24 28.58 6.03
N GLU A 62 19.21 29.46 6.23
CA GLU A 62 20.57 29.30 5.72
C GLU A 62 21.30 28.03 6.22
N HIS A 63 20.89 27.49 7.37
CA HIS A 63 21.51 26.31 8.00
C HIS A 63 20.60 25.07 8.00
N GLN A 64 19.43 25.12 7.36
CA GLN A 64 18.44 24.04 7.34
C GLN A 64 17.92 23.63 8.73
N ASN A 65 18.24 24.39 9.77
CA ASN A 65 17.76 24.16 11.12
C ASN A 65 16.34 24.68 11.29
N LEU A 66 15.57 24.01 12.09
CA LEU A 66 14.26 24.51 12.50
C LEU A 66 14.49 25.71 13.46
N GLU A 67 13.83 26.83 13.16
CA GLU A 67 13.86 27.98 14.06
C GLU A 67 13.06 27.64 15.34
N SER A 68 13.55 28.04 16.52
CA SER A 68 12.91 27.70 17.81
C SER A 68 11.45 28.11 17.91
N GLU A 69 11.07 29.19 17.22
CA GLU A 69 9.68 29.67 17.14
C GLU A 69 8.77 28.73 16.31
N MET A 70 9.37 27.85 15.50
CA MET A 70 8.65 26.89 14.66
C MET A 70 8.47 25.53 15.32
N GLU A 71 9.13 25.24 16.45
CA GLU A 71 9.04 23.95 17.13
C GLU A 71 7.60 23.65 17.60
N GLU A 72 6.93 24.63 18.22
CA GLU A 72 5.54 24.47 18.67
C GLU A 72 4.58 24.27 17.48
N ILE A 73 4.80 25.00 16.37
CA ILE A 73 4.00 24.88 15.16
C ILE A 73 4.23 23.51 14.51
N LEU A 74 5.49 23.05 14.47
CA LEU A 74 5.81 21.72 13.97
C LEU A 74 5.14 20.63 14.81
N GLU A 75 5.17 20.75 16.14
CA GLU A 75 4.52 19.80 17.05
C GLU A 75 3.01 19.70 16.80
N GLU A 76 2.36 20.85 16.52
CA GLU A 76 0.95 20.88 16.19
C GLU A 76 0.70 20.22 14.82
N LYS A 77 1.53 20.53 13.83
CA LYS A 77 1.42 19.97 12.49
C LYS A 77 1.71 18.49 12.41
N LEU A 78 2.66 18.00 13.19
CA LEU A 78 2.97 16.58 13.27
C LEU A 78 1.77 15.71 13.70
N LYS A 79 0.79 16.28 14.41
CA LYS A 79 -0.45 15.56 14.77
C LYS A 79 -1.31 15.20 13.55
N GLU A 80 -1.09 15.86 12.41
CA GLU A 80 -1.78 15.58 11.15
C GLU A 80 -1.20 14.34 10.45
N PHE A 81 -0.01 13.84 10.87
CA PHE A 81 0.67 12.70 10.28
C PHE A 81 0.55 11.46 11.16
N PRO A 82 0.10 10.32 10.62
CA PRO A 82 -0.03 9.07 11.38
C PRO A 82 1.29 8.62 12.01
N ASP A 83 2.40 8.76 11.28
CA ASP A 83 3.75 8.36 11.68
C ASP A 83 4.45 9.33 12.66
N SER A 84 3.77 10.38 13.11
CA SER A 84 4.40 11.43 13.95
C SER A 84 5.06 10.90 15.22
N ASN A 85 4.46 9.91 15.87
CA ASN A 85 5.00 9.30 17.09
C ASN A 85 6.28 8.51 16.82
N ASN A 86 6.31 7.78 15.72
CA ASN A 86 7.47 7.02 15.26
C ASN A 86 8.62 7.97 14.88
N TYR A 87 8.32 9.01 14.10
CA TYR A 87 9.29 10.05 13.79
C TYR A 87 9.89 10.69 15.05
N LYS A 88 9.06 11.08 16.03
CA LYS A 88 9.53 11.65 17.32
C LYS A 88 10.41 10.66 18.09
N LYS A 89 10.07 9.38 18.07
CA LYS A 89 10.89 8.32 18.69
C LYS A 89 12.27 8.26 18.03
N LYS A 90 12.33 8.22 16.69
CA LYS A 90 13.58 8.23 15.91
C LYS A 90 14.44 9.46 16.24
N VAL A 91 13.84 10.65 16.24
CA VAL A 91 14.53 11.91 16.62
C VAL A 91 15.12 11.83 18.02
N ASN A 92 14.33 11.37 19.01
CA ASN A 92 14.79 11.25 20.39
C ASN A 92 15.91 10.23 20.56
N ASN A 93 15.81 9.09 19.87
CA ASN A 93 16.86 8.07 19.85
C ASN A 93 18.16 8.64 19.30
N MET A 94 18.11 9.33 18.15
CA MET A 94 19.30 9.90 17.51
C MET A 94 19.90 11.04 18.34
N LYS A 95 19.08 11.84 19.02
CA LYS A 95 19.55 12.87 19.96
C LYS A 95 20.27 12.23 21.15
N LYS A 96 19.64 11.26 21.81
CA LYS A 96 20.23 10.53 22.93
C LYS A 96 21.53 9.84 22.55
N LEU A 97 21.55 9.16 21.36
CA LEU A 97 22.76 8.54 20.85
C LEU A 97 23.88 9.57 20.59
N THR A 98 23.55 10.73 20.06
CA THR A 98 24.51 11.83 19.83
C THR A 98 25.09 12.35 21.14
N ASP A 99 24.25 12.55 22.16
CA ASP A 99 24.68 13.03 23.49
C ASP A 99 25.65 12.00 24.11
N ILE A 100 25.31 10.71 24.06
CA ILE A 100 26.20 9.62 24.55
C ILE A 100 27.52 9.61 23.75
N TYR A 101 27.46 9.67 22.41
CA TYR A 101 28.63 9.61 21.55
C TYR A 101 29.62 10.75 21.79
N ASN A 102 29.12 11.93 22.14
CA ASN A 102 29.96 13.09 22.44
C ASN A 102 30.73 12.95 23.77
N GLU A 103 30.22 12.15 24.70
CA GLU A 103 30.74 12.08 26.07
C GLU A 103 31.35 10.72 26.45
N TYR A 104 31.13 9.63 25.69
CA TYR A 104 31.48 8.26 26.10
C TYR A 104 32.99 8.03 26.31
N LYS A 105 33.84 8.86 25.72
CA LYS A 105 35.30 8.78 25.90
C LYS A 105 35.78 9.45 27.19
N ASP A 106 35.01 10.38 27.73
CA ASP A 106 35.41 11.22 28.86
C ASP A 106 34.84 10.73 30.20
N ARG A 107 33.85 9.82 30.17
CA ARG A 107 33.19 9.28 31.37
C ARG A 107 32.68 7.84 31.19
N GLU A 108 32.42 7.18 32.29
CA GLU A 108 31.72 5.88 32.25
C GLU A 108 30.24 6.07 31.85
N LEU A 109 29.71 5.06 31.11
CA LEU A 109 28.31 5.01 30.77
C LEU A 109 27.44 4.71 31.99
N THR A 110 26.32 5.37 32.08
CA THR A 110 25.30 5.11 33.11
C THR A 110 24.51 3.82 32.81
N ILE A 111 23.82 3.28 33.79
CA ILE A 111 22.95 2.10 33.63
C ILE A 111 21.88 2.35 32.54
N GLU A 112 21.30 3.56 32.50
CA GLU A 112 20.29 3.95 31.52
C GLU A 112 20.83 4.07 30.09
N GLU A 113 22.10 4.49 29.97
CA GLU A 113 22.79 4.51 28.67
C GLU A 113 23.16 3.11 28.21
N LEU A 114 23.61 2.24 29.10
CA LEU A 114 23.86 0.84 28.79
C LEU A 114 22.57 0.11 28.40
N ARG A 115 21.45 0.35 29.12
CA ARG A 115 20.14 -0.19 28.72
C ARG A 115 19.73 0.24 27.32
N PHE A 116 19.97 1.51 27.00
CA PHE A 116 19.67 2.06 25.68
C PHE A 116 20.57 1.44 24.60
N LEU A 117 21.89 1.48 24.76
CA LEU A 117 22.86 1.00 23.77
C LEU A 117 22.77 -0.52 23.51
N TYR A 118 22.43 -1.31 24.53
CA TYR A 118 22.19 -2.75 24.39
C TYR A 118 20.73 -3.10 24.05
N GLU A 119 19.91 -2.11 23.72
CA GLU A 119 18.50 -2.30 23.29
C GLU A 119 17.67 -3.17 24.26
N VAL A 120 17.91 -3.03 25.57
CA VAL A 120 17.30 -3.87 26.61
C VAL A 120 15.78 -3.75 26.65
N ASP A 121 15.26 -2.56 26.40
CA ASP A 121 13.83 -2.24 26.51
C ASP A 121 13.13 -2.15 25.16
N GLU A 122 13.83 -1.68 24.14
CA GLU A 122 13.34 -1.52 22.76
C GLU A 122 14.50 -1.27 21.79
N GLN A 123 14.28 -1.54 20.50
CA GLN A 123 15.27 -1.28 19.45
C GLN A 123 15.47 0.24 19.24
N ILE A 124 16.70 0.61 18.90
CA ILE A 124 17.08 1.97 18.57
C ILE A 124 16.76 2.21 17.08
N GLU A 125 15.58 2.76 16.83
CA GLU A 125 15.21 3.17 15.49
C GLU A 125 15.88 4.50 15.12
N GLY A 126 16.49 4.55 13.93
CA GLY A 126 17.12 5.73 13.34
C GLY A 126 16.49 6.11 12.00
N PHE A 127 17.14 7.03 11.28
CA PHE A 127 16.74 7.47 9.94
C PHE A 127 17.56 6.74 8.86
N GLY A 128 17.50 5.43 8.82
CA GLY A 128 18.19 4.58 7.85
C GLY A 128 17.79 3.12 8.02
N TYR A 129 18.23 2.29 7.09
CA TYR A 129 17.92 0.86 7.07
C TYR A 129 18.91 0.01 7.87
N GLU A 130 20.01 0.59 8.34
CA GLU A 130 21.06 -0.10 9.07
C GLU A 130 21.20 0.47 10.48
N GLU A 131 21.74 -0.35 11.38
CA GLU A 131 22.12 0.08 12.73
C GLU A 131 23.12 1.25 12.67
N ASP A 132 22.91 2.26 13.53
CA ASP A 132 23.79 3.43 13.55
C ASP A 132 25.22 3.03 13.99
N PRO A 133 26.26 3.25 13.15
CA PRO A 133 27.62 2.79 13.42
C PRO A 133 28.20 3.32 14.71
N ARG A 134 27.71 4.44 15.24
CA ARG A 134 28.13 5.01 16.53
C ARG A 134 27.85 4.06 17.69
N ILE A 135 26.81 3.21 17.61
CA ILE A 135 26.51 2.21 18.64
C ILE A 135 27.68 1.23 18.74
N GLY A 136 28.12 0.66 17.59
CA GLY A 136 29.26 -0.23 17.54
C GLY A 136 30.55 0.43 18.04
N GLU A 137 30.81 1.72 17.67
CA GLU A 137 31.98 2.47 18.14
C GLU A 137 31.99 2.70 19.66
N ILE A 138 30.83 2.99 20.27
CA ILE A 138 30.70 3.19 21.73
C ILE A 138 30.91 1.85 22.46
N LEU A 139 30.43 0.76 21.89
CA LEU A 139 30.50 -0.58 22.50
C LEU A 139 31.82 -1.31 22.19
N GLU A 140 32.69 -0.78 21.30
CA GLU A 140 33.96 -1.38 20.95
C GLU A 140 34.84 -1.58 22.18
N GLY A 141 35.33 -2.82 22.34
CA GLY A 141 36.21 -3.20 23.46
C GLY A 141 35.54 -3.34 24.82
N ARG A 142 34.22 -3.15 24.92
CA ARG A 142 33.46 -3.37 26.17
C ARG A 142 33.14 -4.86 26.37
N ASN A 143 32.99 -5.24 27.65
CA ASN A 143 32.54 -6.58 28.02
C ASN A 143 31.02 -6.57 28.26
N ILE A 144 30.26 -7.07 27.29
CA ILE A 144 28.79 -7.11 27.33
C ILE A 144 28.25 -7.83 28.60
N LYS A 145 28.90 -8.91 29.05
CA LYS A 145 28.48 -9.66 30.24
C LYS A 145 28.64 -8.84 31.52
N GLU A 146 29.72 -8.06 31.63
CA GLU A 146 29.92 -7.16 32.77
C GLU A 146 28.98 -5.97 32.75
N ASP A 147 28.75 -5.39 31.59
CA ASP A 147 27.83 -4.26 31.45
C ASP A 147 26.38 -4.67 31.74
N LEU A 148 25.90 -5.77 31.16
CA LEU A 148 24.56 -6.28 31.42
C LEU A 148 24.41 -6.80 32.86
N ALA A 149 25.46 -7.34 33.46
CA ALA A 149 25.44 -7.69 34.90
C ALA A 149 25.21 -6.47 35.80
N LYS A 150 25.80 -5.31 35.47
CA LYS A 150 25.52 -4.04 36.13
C LYS A 150 24.05 -3.61 35.91
N VAL A 151 23.58 -3.68 34.67
CA VAL A 151 22.19 -3.30 34.28
C VAL A 151 21.15 -4.10 35.08
N PHE A 152 21.34 -5.43 35.19
CA PHE A 152 20.41 -6.33 35.84
C PHE A 152 20.74 -6.65 37.32
N ASN A 153 21.77 -6.04 37.86
CA ASN A 153 22.25 -6.28 39.22
C ASN A 153 22.44 -7.77 39.55
N CYS A 154 23.18 -8.46 38.71
CA CYS A 154 23.47 -9.89 38.81
C CYS A 154 24.96 -10.17 38.56
N LYS A 155 25.36 -11.44 38.61
CA LYS A 155 26.73 -11.83 38.30
C LYS A 155 26.95 -12.00 36.79
N PRO A 156 28.17 -11.75 36.24
CA PRO A 156 28.45 -11.93 34.81
C PRO A 156 28.18 -13.36 34.32
N GLU A 157 28.31 -14.39 35.17
CA GLU A 157 28.05 -15.80 34.82
C GLU A 157 26.53 -16.08 34.62
N GLN A 158 25.67 -15.17 35.07
CA GLN A 158 24.21 -15.24 34.87
C GLN A 158 23.76 -14.50 33.59
N ILE A 159 24.71 -13.98 32.80
CA ILE A 159 24.49 -13.38 31.49
C ILE A 159 25.00 -14.35 30.43
N SER A 160 24.16 -14.70 29.48
CA SER A 160 24.51 -15.64 28.39
C SER A 160 24.01 -15.16 27.02
N ASP A 161 24.71 -15.58 25.99
CA ASP A 161 24.31 -15.50 24.58
C ASP A 161 23.92 -16.87 24.00
N ASN A 162 24.07 -17.92 24.81
CA ASN A 162 23.86 -19.29 24.35
C ASN A 162 22.52 -19.84 24.88
N PRO A 163 21.54 -20.14 24.01
CA PRO A 163 20.27 -20.79 24.39
C PRO A 163 20.47 -22.15 25.10
N ASP A 164 21.54 -22.87 24.79
CA ASP A 164 21.84 -24.16 25.43
C ASP A 164 22.07 -24.05 26.94
N ASP A 165 22.52 -22.89 27.43
CA ASP A 165 22.66 -22.64 28.86
C ASP A 165 21.31 -22.67 29.58
N VAL A 166 20.26 -22.16 28.94
CA VAL A 166 18.88 -22.22 29.44
C VAL A 166 18.37 -23.67 29.45
N LEU A 167 18.59 -24.41 28.36
CA LEU A 167 18.19 -25.81 28.23
C LEU A 167 18.95 -26.72 29.20
N ALA A 168 20.20 -26.40 29.51
CA ALA A 168 21.01 -27.10 30.52
C ALA A 168 20.60 -26.79 31.97
N GLY A 169 19.61 -25.92 32.19
CA GLY A 169 19.12 -25.55 33.52
C GLY A 169 20.06 -24.62 34.29
N LYS A 170 20.98 -23.91 33.61
CA LYS A 170 21.82 -22.88 34.28
C LYS A 170 20.94 -21.72 34.75
N GLU A 171 21.35 -21.09 35.85
CA GLU A 171 20.63 -19.93 36.37
C GLU A 171 21.00 -18.67 35.55
N ILE A 172 20.31 -18.46 34.44
CA ILE A 172 20.48 -17.29 33.56
C ILE A 172 19.48 -16.22 33.95
N VAL A 173 19.95 -15.00 34.22
CA VAL A 173 19.15 -13.80 34.50
C VAL A 173 18.82 -13.09 33.19
N CYS A 174 19.79 -12.93 32.29
CA CYS A 174 19.59 -12.30 30.99
C CYS A 174 20.25 -13.10 29.88
N LEU A 175 19.48 -13.35 28.84
CA LEU A 175 19.98 -13.80 27.53
C LEU A 175 20.02 -12.59 26.59
N TYR A 176 21.20 -12.26 26.06
CA TYR A 176 21.39 -11.07 25.22
C TYR A 176 21.38 -11.37 23.71
N ASP A 177 20.91 -12.55 23.32
CA ASP A 177 20.62 -12.95 21.95
C ASP A 177 19.18 -13.50 21.87
N ARG A 178 18.79 -13.98 20.71
CA ARG A 178 17.51 -14.66 20.48
C ARG A 178 17.45 -15.97 21.25
N LEU A 179 16.35 -16.22 21.94
CA LEU A 179 16.06 -17.51 22.56
C LEU A 179 15.11 -18.30 21.69
N ILE A 180 15.65 -19.22 20.88
CA ILE A 180 14.87 -20.06 19.96
C ILE A 180 14.64 -21.41 20.64
N LEU A 181 13.40 -21.67 21.03
CA LEU A 181 12.90 -22.90 21.64
C LEU A 181 11.74 -23.50 20.82
N ASP A 182 11.78 -23.33 19.52
CA ASP A 182 10.75 -23.71 18.55
C ASP A 182 10.50 -25.23 18.47
N LYS A 183 11.39 -26.07 19.01
CA LYS A 183 11.21 -27.53 19.07
C LYS A 183 10.42 -27.99 20.28
N LEU A 184 10.15 -27.11 21.25
CA LEU A 184 9.49 -27.45 22.49
C LEU A 184 7.97 -27.34 22.33
N THR A 185 7.27 -28.40 22.69
CA THR A 185 5.80 -28.41 22.81
C THR A 185 5.32 -28.18 24.24
N SER A 186 6.22 -28.26 25.23
CA SER A 186 6.00 -28.00 26.65
C SER A 186 7.21 -27.33 27.26
N ILE A 187 7.00 -26.46 28.24
CA ILE A 187 8.06 -25.77 28.99
C ILE A 187 8.39 -26.47 30.33
N GLU A 188 7.88 -27.68 30.54
CA GLU A 188 8.07 -28.42 31.78
C GLU A 188 9.57 -28.66 32.06
N GLY A 189 10.02 -28.26 33.26
CA GLY A 189 11.42 -28.37 33.69
C GLY A 189 12.36 -27.31 33.15
N ILE A 190 11.89 -26.39 32.31
CA ILE A 190 12.70 -25.30 31.76
C ILE A 190 12.36 -23.99 32.50
N LYS A 191 13.38 -23.32 33.01
CA LYS A 191 13.26 -22.00 33.61
C LYS A 191 13.77 -20.95 32.63
N LEU A 192 12.87 -20.14 32.08
CA LEU A 192 13.25 -19.05 31.19
C LEU A 192 14.05 -17.97 31.93
N PRO A 193 14.96 -17.25 31.26
CA PRO A 193 15.63 -16.06 31.80
C PRO A 193 14.61 -15.00 32.22
N GLN A 194 15.00 -14.14 33.18
CA GLN A 194 14.15 -13.01 33.56
C GLN A 194 14.08 -11.94 32.45
N HIS A 195 15.13 -11.86 31.62
CA HIS A 195 15.27 -10.88 30.55
C HIS A 195 15.79 -11.57 29.29
N VAL A 196 15.19 -11.30 28.14
CA VAL A 196 15.67 -11.68 26.81
C VAL A 196 15.76 -10.39 26.01
N ILE A 197 16.98 -10.01 25.57
CA ILE A 197 17.20 -8.78 24.79
C ILE A 197 16.75 -8.97 23.35
N GLY A 198 17.00 -10.15 22.76
CA GLY A 198 16.47 -10.52 21.45
C GLY A 198 15.03 -11.03 21.50
N SER A 199 14.66 -11.77 20.46
CA SER A 199 13.34 -12.41 20.35
C SER A 199 13.26 -13.70 21.17
N LEU A 200 12.05 -14.03 21.64
CA LEU A 200 11.74 -15.32 22.26
C LEU A 200 10.81 -16.12 21.36
N ASP A 201 11.29 -17.24 20.87
CA ASP A 201 10.53 -18.15 20.02
C ASP A 201 10.11 -19.41 20.79
N LEU A 202 8.81 -19.51 21.04
CA LEU A 202 8.08 -20.63 21.63
C LEU A 202 6.97 -21.11 20.68
N SER A 203 7.21 -21.03 19.38
CA SER A 203 6.19 -21.20 18.33
C SER A 203 5.44 -22.52 18.38
N ASN A 204 6.05 -23.60 18.85
CA ASN A 204 5.42 -24.92 18.95
C ASN A 204 4.85 -25.25 20.33
N LEU A 205 4.91 -24.29 21.28
CA LEU A 205 4.31 -24.47 22.59
C LEU A 205 2.78 -24.52 22.48
N THR A 206 2.17 -25.59 23.00
CA THR A 206 0.72 -25.84 22.88
C THR A 206 -0.06 -25.57 24.17
N SER A 207 0.63 -25.27 25.27
CA SER A 207 0.00 -25.02 26.57
C SER A 207 0.76 -23.97 27.36
N THR A 208 0.02 -23.14 28.08
CA THR A 208 0.55 -22.12 29.03
C THR A 208 0.95 -22.71 30.37
N LYS A 209 0.68 -24.01 30.62
CA LYS A 209 0.99 -24.67 31.90
C LYS A 209 2.47 -24.55 32.25
N ASN A 210 2.74 -24.01 33.44
CA ASN A 210 4.08 -23.73 33.95
C ASN A 210 4.87 -22.67 33.16
N LEU A 211 4.26 -22.00 32.18
CA LEU A 211 4.93 -20.91 31.45
C LEU A 211 4.98 -19.63 32.31
N VAL A 212 6.18 -19.21 32.62
CA VAL A 212 6.45 -17.88 33.19
C VAL A 212 7.31 -17.13 32.19
N LEU A 213 6.71 -16.17 31.52
CA LEU A 213 7.42 -15.36 30.54
C LEU A 213 8.49 -14.46 31.21
N PRO A 214 9.55 -14.08 30.47
CA PRO A 214 10.51 -13.07 30.92
C PRO A 214 9.83 -11.76 31.32
N LYS A 215 10.45 -10.98 32.18
CA LYS A 215 9.98 -9.64 32.57
C LYS A 215 10.10 -8.64 31.42
N THR A 216 11.10 -8.81 30.56
CA THR A 216 11.32 -8.01 29.35
C THR A 216 11.72 -8.92 28.18
N ILE A 217 11.19 -8.59 27.00
CA ILE A 217 11.55 -9.18 25.72
C ILE A 217 11.82 -8.00 24.79
N GLY A 218 13.09 -7.80 24.40
CA GLY A 218 13.52 -6.65 23.58
C GLY A 218 13.15 -6.82 22.10
N GLY A 219 13.06 -8.07 21.62
CA GLY A 219 12.56 -8.41 20.28
C GLY A 219 11.11 -8.92 20.30
N SER A 220 10.77 -9.80 19.36
CA SER A 220 9.44 -10.38 19.19
C SER A 220 9.19 -11.58 20.12
N LEU A 221 7.93 -11.85 20.44
CA LEU A 221 7.47 -13.04 21.14
C LEU A 221 6.60 -13.89 20.24
N SER A 222 7.03 -15.15 19.97
CA SER A 222 6.29 -16.10 19.16
C SER A 222 5.67 -17.22 20.02
N LEU A 223 4.34 -17.31 20.00
CA LEU A 223 3.51 -18.33 20.66
C LEU A 223 2.47 -18.90 19.67
N ASN A 224 2.94 -19.20 18.45
CA ASN A 224 2.10 -19.48 17.29
C ASN A 224 1.16 -20.69 17.41
N SER A 225 1.51 -21.68 18.25
CA SER A 225 0.72 -22.90 18.42
C SER A 225 -0.20 -22.91 19.63
N LEU A 226 -0.23 -21.82 20.42
CA LEU A 226 -1.18 -21.69 21.52
C LEU A 226 -2.59 -21.49 20.97
N GLU A 227 -3.51 -22.39 21.37
CA GLU A 227 -4.94 -22.29 21.07
C GLU A 227 -5.71 -21.61 22.19
N ASP A 228 -5.17 -21.65 23.42
CA ASP A 228 -5.70 -21.03 24.63
C ASP A 228 -4.56 -20.30 25.39
N ALA A 229 -4.83 -19.11 25.83
CA ALA A 229 -3.91 -18.26 26.61
C ALA A 229 -4.42 -17.98 28.02
N GLU A 230 -5.34 -18.79 28.56
CA GLU A 230 -5.89 -18.60 29.92
C GLU A 230 -4.77 -18.57 30.96
N GLY A 231 -4.78 -17.51 31.78
CA GLY A 231 -3.81 -17.30 32.85
C GLY A 231 -2.41 -16.86 32.39
N LEU A 232 -2.18 -16.66 31.09
CA LEU A 232 -0.90 -16.14 30.59
C LEU A 232 -0.71 -14.67 30.98
N MET A 233 0.41 -14.40 31.61
CA MET A 233 0.81 -13.04 32.00
C MET A 233 1.93 -12.57 31.09
N PHE A 234 1.65 -11.57 30.27
CA PHE A 234 2.64 -10.94 29.41
C PHE A 234 3.57 -9.99 30.18
N PRO A 235 4.83 -9.79 29.72
CA PRO A 235 5.69 -8.73 30.22
C PRO A 235 5.08 -7.35 29.95
N LYS A 236 5.53 -6.32 30.66
CA LYS A 236 5.06 -4.95 30.40
C LYS A 236 5.35 -4.49 28.99
N THR A 237 6.50 -4.91 28.46
CA THR A 237 7.00 -4.50 27.14
C THR A 237 7.46 -5.70 26.34
N ILE A 238 7.04 -5.75 25.08
CA ILE A 238 7.59 -6.56 24.00
C ILE A 238 8.11 -5.56 22.97
N GLY A 239 9.42 -5.57 22.67
CA GLY A 239 10.05 -4.55 21.82
C GLY A 239 9.73 -4.73 20.34
N GLY A 240 9.47 -5.97 19.87
CA GLY A 240 9.02 -6.31 18.52
C GLY A 240 7.55 -6.71 18.48
N SER A 241 7.24 -7.69 17.63
CA SER A 241 5.89 -8.20 17.38
C SER A 241 5.45 -9.29 18.36
N LEU A 242 4.15 -9.45 18.52
CA LEU A 242 3.52 -10.55 19.27
C LEU A 242 2.76 -11.46 18.33
N PHE A 243 3.16 -12.75 18.27
CA PHE A 243 2.55 -13.76 17.42
C PHE A 243 1.75 -14.78 18.22
N LEU A 244 0.44 -14.84 18.01
CA LEU A 244 -0.53 -15.76 18.61
C LEU A 244 -1.44 -16.35 17.52
N ASN A 245 -0.83 -16.95 16.49
CA ASN A 245 -1.49 -17.27 15.22
C ASN A 245 -2.61 -18.31 15.33
N LYS A 246 -2.61 -19.18 16.34
CA LYS A 246 -3.67 -20.19 16.55
C LYS A 246 -4.64 -19.85 17.66
N LEU A 247 -4.46 -18.73 18.36
CA LEU A 247 -5.37 -18.33 19.43
C LEU A 247 -6.76 -18.05 18.87
N THR A 248 -7.78 -18.76 19.36
CA THR A 248 -9.17 -18.65 18.90
C THR A 248 -10.07 -17.86 19.85
N ASP A 249 -9.75 -17.86 21.15
CA ASP A 249 -10.46 -17.09 22.18
C ASP A 249 -9.43 -16.35 23.06
N ALA A 250 -9.60 -15.06 23.19
CA ALA A 250 -8.76 -14.20 24.05
C ALA A 250 -9.54 -13.62 25.23
N LYS A 251 -10.50 -14.38 25.74
CA LYS A 251 -11.32 -13.93 26.87
C LYS A 251 -10.48 -13.51 28.07
N ASP A 252 -10.73 -12.25 28.51
CA ASP A 252 -10.08 -11.63 29.66
C ASP A 252 -8.54 -11.54 29.55
N LEU A 253 -7.96 -11.68 28.34
CA LEU A 253 -6.52 -11.60 28.10
C LEU A 253 -6.03 -10.15 28.21
N ILE A 254 -4.99 -9.94 29.00
CA ILE A 254 -4.34 -8.64 29.14
C ILE A 254 -2.99 -8.71 28.41
N LEU A 255 -2.88 -8.01 27.29
CA LEU A 255 -1.64 -7.91 26.55
C LEU A 255 -0.66 -6.92 27.21
N SER A 256 0.58 -6.92 26.73
CA SER A 256 1.62 -5.98 27.17
C SER A 256 1.18 -4.52 27.06
N GLU A 257 1.60 -3.67 28.02
CA GLU A 257 1.32 -2.23 27.97
C GLU A 257 1.93 -1.56 26.73
N LYS A 258 3.05 -2.13 26.23
CA LYS A 258 3.75 -1.70 25.02
C LYS A 258 4.15 -2.91 24.19
N ILE A 259 3.77 -2.89 22.91
CA ILE A 259 4.21 -3.81 21.86
C ILE A 259 4.77 -2.93 20.74
N GLY A 260 6.04 -3.15 20.39
CA GLY A 260 6.80 -2.24 19.53
C GLY A 260 6.36 -2.26 18.08
N GLU A 261 5.84 -3.41 17.61
CA GLU A 261 5.43 -3.64 16.23
C GLU A 261 4.02 -4.25 16.15
N THR A 262 3.85 -5.28 15.38
CA THR A 262 2.55 -5.88 15.00
C THR A 262 2.03 -6.89 16.04
N ILE A 263 0.73 -6.95 16.21
CA ILE A 263 0.01 -7.97 16.98
C ILE A 263 -0.73 -8.90 16.00
N PHE A 264 -0.30 -10.17 15.98
CA PHE A 264 -0.87 -11.20 15.10
C PHE A 264 -1.83 -12.11 15.85
N LEU A 265 -3.13 -11.99 15.59
CA LEU A 265 -4.23 -12.79 16.13
C LEU A 265 -5.20 -13.21 15.01
N PRO A 266 -4.71 -13.78 13.88
CA PRO A 266 -5.51 -13.99 12.67
C PRO A 266 -6.63 -15.02 12.84
N LYS A 267 -6.54 -15.93 13.81
CA LYS A 267 -7.56 -16.95 14.09
C LYS A 267 -8.51 -16.61 15.23
N LEU A 268 -8.35 -15.42 15.83
CA LEU A 268 -9.19 -14.98 16.93
C LEU A 268 -10.61 -14.74 16.47
N THR A 269 -11.56 -15.55 16.95
CA THR A 269 -12.98 -15.42 16.63
C THR A 269 -13.76 -14.61 17.65
N SER A 270 -13.26 -14.57 18.90
CA SER A 270 -13.87 -13.87 20.03
C SER A 270 -12.81 -13.11 20.82
N ALA A 271 -13.03 -11.80 21.00
CA ALA A 271 -12.13 -10.88 21.71
C ALA A 271 -12.80 -10.30 22.97
N LYS A 272 -13.58 -11.10 23.68
CA LYS A 272 -14.30 -10.63 24.87
C LYS A 272 -13.35 -10.18 25.98
N ASN A 273 -13.46 -8.90 26.36
CA ASN A 273 -12.65 -8.26 27.41
C ASN A 273 -11.13 -8.28 27.19
N ILE A 274 -10.65 -8.56 25.98
CA ILE A 274 -9.21 -8.39 25.68
C ILE A 274 -8.80 -6.94 25.93
N ILE A 275 -7.62 -6.75 26.53
CA ILE A 275 -7.05 -5.42 26.75
C ILE A 275 -5.83 -5.26 25.87
N PHE A 276 -5.94 -4.41 24.86
CA PHE A 276 -4.85 -3.99 23.97
C PHE A 276 -4.06 -2.81 24.59
N PRO A 277 -2.80 -2.60 24.16
CA PRO A 277 -2.12 -1.32 24.39
C PRO A 277 -2.89 -0.16 23.74
N LYS A 278 -2.69 1.06 24.24
CA LYS A 278 -3.38 2.25 23.67
C LYS A 278 -2.94 2.57 22.25
N THR A 279 -1.70 2.26 21.93
CA THR A 279 -1.08 2.49 20.62
C THR A 279 -0.31 1.26 20.22
N ILE A 280 -0.44 0.86 18.95
CA ILE A 280 0.36 -0.15 18.27
C ILE A 280 1.11 0.59 17.16
N ASN A 281 2.44 0.45 17.09
CA ASN A 281 3.23 1.12 16.05
C ASN A 281 3.14 0.39 14.70
N GLY A 282 3.03 -0.94 14.72
CA GLY A 282 2.76 -1.77 13.54
C GLY A 282 1.28 -2.03 13.32
N SER A 283 0.94 -3.20 12.83
CA SER A 283 -0.41 -3.62 12.44
C SER A 283 -1.14 -4.38 13.55
N LEU A 284 -2.47 -4.42 13.47
CA LEU A 284 -3.32 -5.29 14.28
C LEU A 284 -4.11 -6.25 13.38
N ILE A 285 -3.78 -7.53 13.47
CA ILE A 285 -4.35 -8.59 12.62
C ILE A 285 -5.42 -9.35 13.41
N LEU A 286 -6.69 -9.17 13.04
CA LEU A 286 -7.87 -9.78 13.66
C LEU A 286 -8.82 -10.32 12.56
N GLU A 287 -8.27 -10.96 11.54
CA GLU A 287 -8.98 -11.35 10.32
C GLU A 287 -10.24 -12.18 10.59
N SER A 288 -10.13 -13.20 11.46
CA SER A 288 -11.25 -14.13 11.76
C SER A 288 -12.20 -13.64 12.85
N LEU A 289 -12.08 -12.37 13.29
CA LEU A 289 -12.93 -11.86 14.36
C LEU A 289 -14.37 -11.70 13.89
N THR A 290 -15.29 -12.46 14.52
CA THR A 290 -16.73 -12.39 14.22
C THR A 290 -17.54 -11.76 15.34
N SER A 291 -16.98 -11.70 16.56
CA SER A 291 -17.63 -11.14 17.76
C SER A 291 -16.70 -10.18 18.48
N PHE A 292 -17.16 -8.96 18.68
CA PHE A 292 -16.40 -7.88 19.32
C PHE A 292 -17.08 -7.30 20.57
N LYS A 293 -17.97 -8.09 21.19
CA LYS A 293 -18.67 -7.64 22.40
C LYS A 293 -17.65 -7.21 23.48
N ASP A 294 -17.80 -6.00 23.96
CA ASP A 294 -16.94 -5.37 24.97
C ASP A 294 -15.46 -5.14 24.51
N LEU A 295 -15.17 -5.30 23.19
CA LEU A 295 -13.87 -5.03 22.60
C LEU A 295 -13.60 -3.53 22.57
N LYS A 296 -12.41 -3.15 23.02
CA LYS A 296 -11.85 -1.81 22.86
C LYS A 296 -10.59 -1.89 22.04
N LEU A 297 -10.65 -1.41 20.80
CA LEU A 297 -9.49 -1.30 19.94
C LEU A 297 -8.52 -0.23 20.46
N PRO A 298 -7.23 -0.30 20.09
CA PRO A 298 -6.25 0.78 20.32
C PRO A 298 -6.76 2.12 19.82
N GLU A 299 -6.29 3.22 20.43
CA GLU A 299 -6.64 4.56 19.95
C GLU A 299 -5.96 4.89 18.62
N ASN A 300 -4.74 4.35 18.41
CA ASN A 300 -3.93 4.58 17.22
C ASN A 300 -3.25 3.28 16.79
N ILE A 301 -3.23 3.05 15.48
CA ILE A 301 -2.50 1.96 14.80
C ILE A 301 -1.58 2.63 13.77
N GLY A 302 -0.27 2.35 13.85
CA GLY A 302 0.74 2.98 13.01
C GLY A 302 0.76 2.46 11.58
N GLU A 303 0.36 1.21 11.39
CA GLU A 303 0.22 0.56 10.08
C GLU A 303 -1.24 0.15 9.86
N SER A 304 -1.51 -1.14 9.63
CA SER A 304 -2.80 -1.64 9.14
C SER A 304 -3.68 -2.27 10.23
N LEU A 305 -5.00 -2.21 10.02
CA LEU A 305 -6.01 -2.90 10.81
C LEU A 305 -6.81 -3.86 9.94
N TYR A 306 -6.75 -5.16 10.24
CA TYR A 306 -7.47 -6.20 9.51
C TYR A 306 -8.60 -6.79 10.35
N LEU A 307 -9.85 -6.64 9.88
CA LEU A 307 -11.10 -7.11 10.49
C LEU A 307 -11.99 -7.77 9.42
N SER A 308 -11.38 -8.61 8.57
CA SER A 308 -11.94 -9.09 7.30
C SER A 308 -13.24 -9.90 7.45
N ASP A 309 -13.40 -10.67 8.56
CA ASP A 309 -14.59 -11.51 8.78
C ASP A 309 -15.72 -10.80 9.55
N LEU A 310 -15.54 -9.53 9.95
CA LEU A 310 -16.61 -8.77 10.61
C LEU A 310 -17.72 -8.42 9.64
N THR A 311 -18.91 -8.97 9.85
CA THR A 311 -20.10 -8.70 9.03
C THR A 311 -20.91 -7.48 9.50
N SER A 312 -20.69 -7.02 10.73
CA SER A 312 -21.34 -5.86 11.33
C SER A 312 -20.39 -5.16 12.30
N ILE A 313 -20.46 -3.85 12.34
CA ILE A 313 -19.58 -3.02 13.20
C ILE A 313 -20.38 -2.19 14.22
N ILE A 314 -21.67 -2.47 14.38
CA ILE A 314 -22.55 -1.69 15.26
C ILE A 314 -22.06 -1.76 16.71
N GLY A 315 -21.60 -0.61 17.25
CA GLY A 315 -21.10 -0.49 18.61
C GLY A 315 -19.58 -0.67 18.76
N LEU A 316 -18.85 -0.97 17.69
CA LEU A 316 -17.39 -0.95 17.68
C LEU A 316 -16.89 0.47 17.38
N VAL A 317 -15.94 0.93 18.15
CA VAL A 317 -15.25 2.20 17.92
C VAL A 317 -13.90 1.91 17.28
N LEU A 318 -13.73 2.36 16.04
CA LEU A 318 -12.46 2.24 15.33
C LEU A 318 -11.39 3.18 15.90
N PRO A 319 -10.10 2.88 15.67
CA PRO A 319 -9.00 3.79 16.00
C PRO A 319 -9.18 5.18 15.40
N LYS A 320 -8.61 6.20 16.05
CA LYS A 320 -8.62 7.58 15.53
C LYS A 320 -7.72 7.73 14.32
N THR A 321 -6.61 6.97 14.30
CA THR A 321 -5.64 6.95 13.21
C THR A 321 -5.29 5.52 12.82
N ILE A 322 -5.21 5.27 11.52
CA ILE A 322 -4.72 4.06 10.89
C ILE A 322 -3.73 4.53 9.83
N GLY A 323 -2.46 4.13 10.00
CA GLY A 323 -1.35 4.66 9.19
C GLY A 323 -1.31 4.12 7.77
N GLU A 324 -1.81 2.90 7.56
CA GLU A 324 -1.86 2.22 6.27
C GLU A 324 -3.27 1.71 5.98
N ASP A 325 -3.46 0.38 5.89
CA ASP A 325 -4.70 -0.22 5.40
C ASP A 325 -5.76 -0.37 6.50
N LEU A 326 -7.01 -0.23 6.09
CA LEU A 326 -8.16 -0.67 6.86
C LEU A 326 -8.94 -1.71 6.07
N ASP A 327 -8.88 -2.96 6.52
CA ASP A 327 -9.66 -4.05 5.92
C ASP A 327 -10.93 -4.34 6.74
N LEU A 328 -12.07 -4.04 6.15
CA LEU A 328 -13.42 -4.34 6.58
C LEU A 328 -14.18 -5.09 5.47
N SER A 329 -13.45 -5.94 4.72
CA SER A 329 -13.98 -6.60 3.52
C SER A 329 -15.19 -7.49 3.75
N GLY A 330 -15.36 -8.02 4.96
CA GLY A 330 -16.54 -8.81 5.34
C GLY A 330 -17.79 -7.99 5.67
N LEU A 331 -17.66 -6.66 5.80
CA LEU A 331 -18.75 -5.81 6.26
C LEU A 331 -19.86 -5.72 5.22
N ILE A 332 -21.08 -6.17 5.58
CA ILE A 332 -22.24 -6.16 4.67
C ILE A 332 -23.11 -4.90 4.80
N SER A 333 -22.94 -4.11 5.86
CA SER A 333 -23.68 -2.87 6.12
C SER A 333 -22.80 -1.85 6.82
N ALA A 334 -22.80 -0.61 6.34
CA ALA A 334 -22.09 0.50 6.97
C ALA A 334 -22.84 1.17 8.13
N LYS A 335 -23.96 0.60 8.56
CA LYS A 335 -24.77 1.17 9.65
C LYS A 335 -24.00 1.20 10.96
N GLY A 336 -23.77 2.41 11.47
CA GLY A 336 -23.00 2.64 12.70
C GLY A 336 -21.49 2.70 12.48
N LEU A 337 -21.00 2.57 11.24
CA LEU A 337 -19.60 2.74 10.87
C LEU A 337 -19.20 4.21 10.98
N ILE A 338 -18.15 4.48 11.74
CA ILE A 338 -17.51 5.79 11.83
C ILE A 338 -16.04 5.57 11.45
N LEU A 339 -15.69 5.96 10.23
CA LEU A 339 -14.33 5.85 9.72
C LEU A 339 -13.45 7.00 10.22
N PRO A 340 -12.14 6.80 10.36
CA PRO A 340 -11.16 7.88 10.55
C PRO A 340 -11.25 8.93 9.43
N GLU A 341 -10.82 10.16 9.68
CA GLU A 341 -10.82 11.21 8.65
C GLU A 341 -9.84 10.93 7.50
N LYS A 342 -8.78 10.15 7.77
CA LYS A 342 -7.76 9.75 6.81
C LYS A 342 -7.46 8.26 6.95
N ILE A 343 -7.31 7.57 5.82
CA ILE A 343 -6.71 6.23 5.69
C ILE A 343 -5.40 6.42 4.93
N GLY A 344 -4.32 5.85 5.48
CA GLY A 344 -2.97 6.08 4.97
C GLY A 344 -2.66 5.34 3.66
N SER A 345 -3.35 4.21 3.41
CA SER A 345 -3.25 3.41 2.18
C SER A 345 -4.66 2.93 1.78
N ASP A 346 -4.92 1.62 1.77
CA ASP A 346 -6.14 1.03 1.22
C ASP A 346 -7.31 1.02 2.22
N LEU A 347 -8.51 1.26 1.72
CA LEU A 347 -9.77 1.03 2.43
C LEU A 347 -10.58 -0.06 1.73
N ASN A 348 -10.66 -1.22 2.36
CA ASN A 348 -11.41 -2.35 1.83
C ASN A 348 -12.78 -2.48 2.49
N LEU A 349 -13.84 -2.24 1.71
CA LEU A 349 -15.26 -2.38 2.04
C LEU A 349 -15.96 -3.23 0.98
N GLY A 350 -15.25 -4.22 0.43
CA GLY A 350 -15.62 -4.95 -0.78
C GLY A 350 -16.93 -5.73 -0.70
N SER A 351 -17.42 -6.08 0.49
CA SER A 351 -18.71 -6.80 0.66
C SER A 351 -19.92 -5.88 0.88
N LEU A 352 -19.73 -4.55 0.95
CA LEU A 352 -20.85 -3.64 1.10
C LEU A 352 -21.75 -3.66 -0.15
N THR A 353 -23.05 -3.88 0.06
CA THR A 353 -24.06 -3.86 -1.02
C THR A 353 -24.88 -2.57 -1.07
N SER A 354 -24.77 -1.71 -0.05
CA SER A 354 -25.52 -0.46 0.09
C SER A 354 -24.68 0.64 0.71
N THR A 355 -24.92 1.88 0.28
CA THR A 355 -24.31 3.10 0.82
C THR A 355 -24.99 3.62 2.09
N GLU A 356 -26.06 2.96 2.60
CA GLU A 356 -26.78 3.43 3.77
C GLU A 356 -25.89 3.50 5.01
N GLY A 357 -25.70 4.74 5.51
CA GLY A 357 -24.87 5.02 6.68
C GLY A 357 -23.36 5.15 6.39
N LEU A 358 -22.93 4.97 5.13
CA LEU A 358 -21.52 5.11 4.76
C LEU A 358 -21.14 6.59 4.60
N ILE A 359 -20.16 7.01 5.37
CA ILE A 359 -19.47 8.30 5.23
C ILE A 359 -17.98 7.98 5.02
N LEU A 360 -17.49 8.26 3.82
CA LEU A 360 -16.10 7.99 3.47
C LEU A 360 -15.13 8.99 4.14
N PRO A 361 -13.87 8.58 4.38
CA PRO A 361 -12.79 9.47 4.78
C PRO A 361 -12.60 10.65 3.82
N LYS A 362 -12.06 11.74 4.31
CA LYS A 362 -11.70 12.90 3.46
C LYS A 362 -10.50 12.60 2.57
N ILE A 363 -9.62 11.68 3.02
CA ILE A 363 -8.37 11.30 2.35
C ILE A 363 -8.25 9.78 2.38
N ILE A 364 -8.02 9.19 1.21
CA ILE A 364 -7.67 7.78 1.00
C ILE A 364 -6.47 7.80 0.05
N ASN A 365 -5.29 7.45 0.56
CA ASN A 365 -4.05 7.50 -0.22
C ASN A 365 -3.82 6.26 -1.08
N GLY A 366 -4.52 5.16 -0.81
CA GLY A 366 -4.48 3.93 -1.58
C GLY A 366 -5.78 3.64 -2.32
N THR A 367 -6.09 2.35 -2.47
CA THR A 367 -7.29 1.85 -3.13
C THR A 367 -8.53 1.99 -2.25
N LEU A 368 -9.65 2.38 -2.86
CA LEU A 368 -10.98 2.24 -2.27
C LEU A 368 -11.72 1.07 -2.93
N ASN A 369 -11.88 -0.02 -2.19
CA ASN A 369 -12.61 -1.18 -2.67
C ASN A 369 -14.08 -1.16 -2.20
N LEU A 370 -15.01 -1.06 -3.15
CA LEU A 370 -16.47 -1.13 -2.98
C LEU A 370 -17.08 -2.08 -4.02
N ASN A 371 -16.38 -3.18 -4.34
CA ASN A 371 -16.68 -4.03 -5.49
C ASN A 371 -18.08 -4.65 -5.51
N ASN A 372 -18.71 -4.91 -4.36
CA ASN A 372 -20.07 -5.48 -4.33
C ASN A 372 -21.18 -4.42 -4.22
N LEU A 373 -20.84 -3.15 -4.34
CA LEU A 373 -21.81 -2.06 -4.25
C LEU A 373 -22.63 -2.00 -5.55
N ILE A 374 -23.93 -2.26 -5.44
CA ILE A 374 -24.86 -2.27 -6.59
C ILE A 374 -25.26 -0.84 -6.99
N SER A 375 -25.34 0.07 -6.03
CA SER A 375 -25.69 1.48 -6.26
C SER A 375 -24.90 2.39 -5.33
N ALA A 376 -24.26 3.41 -5.90
CA ALA A 376 -23.53 4.43 -5.16
C ALA A 376 -24.33 5.74 -4.99
N LYS A 377 -25.64 5.69 -5.12
CA LYS A 377 -26.50 6.86 -5.02
C LYS A 377 -26.38 7.56 -3.66
N GLY A 378 -25.98 8.83 -3.71
CA GLY A 378 -25.81 9.67 -2.52
C GLY A 378 -24.50 9.47 -1.77
N LEU A 379 -23.62 8.58 -2.24
CA LEU A 379 -22.27 8.46 -1.71
C LEU A 379 -21.44 9.68 -2.13
N VAL A 380 -20.73 10.24 -1.17
CA VAL A 380 -19.82 11.37 -1.40
C VAL A 380 -18.39 10.85 -1.30
N PHE A 381 -17.70 10.83 -2.42
CA PHE A 381 -16.30 10.46 -2.49
C PHE A 381 -15.38 11.61 -2.06
N PRO A 382 -14.14 11.32 -1.59
CA PRO A 382 -13.09 12.34 -1.48
C PRO A 382 -12.76 12.95 -2.85
N LYS A 383 -12.03 14.06 -2.88
CA LYS A 383 -11.69 14.73 -4.15
C LYS A 383 -10.79 13.88 -5.05
N SER A 384 -9.93 13.07 -4.45
CA SER A 384 -9.00 12.16 -5.12
C SER A 384 -8.93 10.84 -4.40
N ILE A 385 -8.62 9.79 -5.14
CA ILE A 385 -8.22 8.47 -4.65
C ILE A 385 -6.77 8.29 -5.09
N GLY A 386 -5.90 7.93 -4.14
CA GLY A 386 -4.45 7.87 -4.37
C GLY A 386 -3.99 6.60 -5.11
N ASN A 387 -4.88 5.65 -5.34
CA ASN A 387 -4.65 4.47 -6.17
C ASN A 387 -5.96 4.14 -6.92
N SER A 388 -6.45 2.90 -6.89
CA SER A 388 -7.61 2.45 -7.66
C SER A 388 -8.95 2.69 -6.94
N LEU A 389 -10.02 2.90 -7.69
CA LEU A 389 -11.41 2.89 -7.22
C LEU A 389 -12.16 1.71 -7.83
N CYS A 390 -12.49 0.72 -6.99
CA CYS A 390 -13.16 -0.50 -7.42
C CYS A 390 -14.67 -0.43 -7.13
N LEU A 391 -15.48 -0.39 -8.18
CA LEU A 391 -16.95 -0.37 -8.20
C LEU A 391 -17.49 -1.41 -9.19
N GLY A 392 -16.82 -2.56 -9.29
CA GLY A 392 -17.05 -3.56 -10.34
C GLY A 392 -18.45 -4.15 -10.42
N SER A 393 -19.25 -4.10 -9.35
CA SER A 393 -20.66 -4.55 -9.38
C SER A 393 -21.69 -3.42 -9.52
N LEU A 394 -21.25 -2.18 -9.78
CA LEU A 394 -22.16 -1.05 -9.90
C LEU A 394 -23.01 -1.16 -11.19
N GLU A 395 -24.33 -1.26 -11.04
CA GLU A 395 -25.26 -1.43 -12.17
C GLU A 395 -25.84 -0.11 -12.69
N ASP A 396 -25.91 0.94 -11.87
CA ASP A 396 -26.53 2.24 -12.21
C ASP A 396 -25.63 3.41 -11.73
N ALA A 397 -25.29 4.27 -12.67
CA ALA A 397 -24.48 5.47 -12.41
C ALA A 397 -25.34 6.71 -12.01
N LYS A 398 -26.68 6.58 -11.89
CA LYS A 398 -27.53 7.72 -11.56
C LYS A 398 -27.25 8.30 -10.18
N GLY A 399 -26.83 9.57 -10.17
CA GLY A 399 -26.48 10.28 -8.94
C GLY A 399 -25.11 9.92 -8.38
N LEU A 400 -24.28 9.18 -9.12
CA LEU A 400 -22.88 8.95 -8.85
C LEU A 400 -22.08 10.22 -9.11
N ILE A 401 -21.30 10.65 -8.12
CA ILE A 401 -20.36 11.77 -8.23
C ILE A 401 -18.98 11.22 -7.89
N LEU A 402 -18.23 10.88 -8.92
CA LEU A 402 -16.89 10.34 -8.79
C LEU A 402 -15.87 11.40 -8.34
N PRO A 403 -14.69 11.00 -7.79
CA PRO A 403 -13.57 11.88 -7.52
C PRO A 403 -13.15 12.70 -8.75
N GLU A 404 -12.47 13.83 -8.54
CA GLU A 404 -11.91 14.61 -9.67
C GLU A 404 -10.74 13.90 -10.33
N THR A 405 -9.95 13.14 -9.53
CA THR A 405 -8.78 12.38 -9.97
C THR A 405 -8.75 11.00 -9.33
N ILE A 406 -8.29 10.01 -10.10
CA ILE A 406 -7.97 8.65 -9.65
C ILE A 406 -6.55 8.37 -10.14
N ASP A 407 -5.64 8.06 -9.21
CA ASP A 407 -4.21 7.98 -9.53
C ASP A 407 -3.80 6.62 -10.15
N SER A 408 -4.72 5.64 -10.21
CA SER A 408 -4.59 4.37 -10.93
C SER A 408 -5.91 4.01 -11.62
N ASP A 409 -6.50 2.85 -11.31
CA ASP A 409 -7.60 2.26 -12.07
C ASP A 409 -8.99 2.69 -11.58
N LEU A 410 -9.93 2.75 -12.49
CA LEU A 410 -11.36 2.89 -12.23
C LEU A 410 -12.12 1.70 -12.81
N ASP A 411 -12.58 0.82 -11.92
CA ASP A 411 -13.41 -0.33 -12.30
C ASP A 411 -14.91 0.03 -12.18
N LEU A 412 -15.57 0.09 -13.33
CA LEU A 412 -17.00 0.24 -13.53
C LEU A 412 -17.53 -0.86 -14.47
N SER A 413 -16.91 -2.03 -14.42
CA SER A 413 -17.07 -3.11 -15.42
C SER A 413 -18.49 -3.65 -15.54
N SER A 414 -19.34 -3.55 -14.50
CA SER A 414 -20.74 -3.99 -14.55
C SER A 414 -21.73 -2.95 -15.10
N LEU A 415 -21.31 -1.70 -15.34
CA LEU A 415 -22.21 -0.68 -15.88
C LEU A 415 -22.65 -1.06 -17.30
N THR A 416 -23.97 -1.11 -17.51
CA THR A 416 -24.57 -1.38 -18.83
C THR A 416 -24.95 -0.12 -19.60
N SER A 417 -25.02 1.03 -18.92
CA SER A 417 -25.41 2.34 -19.45
C SER A 417 -24.58 3.46 -18.80
N ALA A 418 -24.20 4.44 -19.58
CA ALA A 418 -23.53 5.66 -19.10
C ALA A 418 -24.51 6.78 -18.69
N GLU A 419 -25.81 6.52 -18.62
CA GLU A 419 -26.80 7.54 -18.24
C GLU A 419 -26.52 8.06 -16.82
N GLY A 420 -26.20 9.36 -16.72
CA GLY A 420 -25.88 10.02 -15.44
C GLY A 420 -24.43 9.86 -14.98
N LEU A 421 -23.58 9.14 -15.72
CA LEU A 421 -22.17 8.98 -15.42
C LEU A 421 -21.39 10.27 -15.77
N THR A 422 -20.62 10.75 -14.80
CA THR A 422 -19.61 11.79 -15.03
C THR A 422 -18.29 11.24 -14.57
N LEU A 423 -17.40 10.93 -15.51
CA LEU A 423 -16.08 10.37 -15.25
C LEU A 423 -15.12 11.42 -14.66
N PRO A 424 -14.10 10.98 -13.92
CA PRO A 424 -12.99 11.81 -13.48
C PRO A 424 -12.31 12.54 -14.65
N LYS A 425 -11.71 13.68 -14.37
CA LYS A 425 -10.92 14.41 -15.38
C LYS A 425 -9.59 13.72 -15.68
N ILE A 426 -9.05 13.00 -14.69
CA ILE A 426 -7.76 12.33 -14.74
C ILE A 426 -7.94 10.91 -14.22
N ILE A 427 -7.57 9.92 -15.03
CA ILE A 427 -7.44 8.51 -14.68
C ILE A 427 -6.05 8.11 -15.16
N ASN A 428 -5.12 7.88 -14.22
CA ASN A 428 -3.73 7.57 -14.56
C ASN A 428 -3.50 6.09 -14.87
N GLY A 429 -4.41 5.21 -14.48
CA GLY A 429 -4.40 3.78 -14.78
C GLY A 429 -5.46 3.40 -15.83
N THR A 430 -6.06 2.24 -15.63
CA THR A 430 -7.06 1.61 -16.51
C THR A 430 -8.47 2.11 -16.22
N LEU A 431 -9.29 2.27 -17.27
CA LEU A 431 -10.72 2.47 -17.17
C LEU A 431 -11.47 1.24 -17.69
N GLU A 432 -12.18 0.54 -16.80
CA GLU A 432 -12.97 -0.64 -17.12
C GLU A 432 -14.46 -0.29 -17.28
N LEU A 433 -15.02 -0.50 -18.45
CA LEU A 433 -16.43 -0.29 -18.83
C LEU A 433 -16.93 -1.45 -19.71
N ASP A 434 -16.48 -2.68 -19.42
CA ASP A 434 -16.64 -3.85 -20.31
C ASP A 434 -18.08 -4.18 -20.66
N ASN A 435 -19.02 -4.03 -19.71
CA ASN A 435 -20.43 -4.35 -19.93
C ASN A 435 -21.25 -3.20 -20.56
N LEU A 436 -20.61 -2.09 -20.90
CA LEU A 436 -21.30 -0.98 -21.54
C LEU A 436 -21.76 -1.37 -22.96
N THR A 437 -23.06 -1.30 -23.18
CA THR A 437 -23.66 -1.68 -24.49
C THR A 437 -23.96 -0.51 -25.40
N SER A 438 -23.90 0.72 -24.87
CA SER A 438 -24.22 1.95 -25.60
C SER A 438 -23.33 3.10 -25.16
N VAL A 439 -22.87 3.89 -26.10
CA VAL A 439 -22.07 5.12 -25.87
C VAL A 439 -22.93 6.37 -25.62
N LYS A 440 -24.26 6.21 -25.56
CA LYS A 440 -25.14 7.33 -25.29
C LYS A 440 -24.80 7.93 -23.93
N ASP A 441 -24.60 9.24 -23.92
CA ASP A 441 -24.26 10.04 -22.73
C ASP A 441 -22.84 9.75 -22.15
N LEU A 442 -22.03 8.88 -22.78
CA LEU A 442 -20.65 8.62 -22.38
C LEU A 442 -19.73 9.78 -22.81
N VAL A 443 -19.05 10.37 -21.83
CA VAL A 443 -17.98 11.36 -22.06
C VAL A 443 -16.72 10.85 -21.40
N LEU A 444 -15.78 10.36 -22.22
CA LEU A 444 -14.48 9.88 -21.76
C LEU A 444 -13.53 11.07 -21.47
N PRO A 445 -12.57 10.91 -20.53
CA PRO A 445 -11.52 11.89 -20.31
C PRO A 445 -10.62 12.05 -21.56
N GLU A 446 -9.91 13.17 -21.65
CA GLU A 446 -9.03 13.42 -22.82
C GLU A 446 -7.90 12.40 -22.94
N ASN A 447 -7.41 11.88 -21.82
CA ASN A 447 -6.31 10.92 -21.75
C ASN A 447 -6.63 9.86 -20.70
N ILE A 448 -6.24 8.62 -20.99
CA ILE A 448 -6.23 7.48 -20.06
C ILE A 448 -4.78 7.02 -19.97
N GLY A 449 -4.29 6.84 -18.72
CA GLY A 449 -2.88 6.57 -18.47
C GLY A 449 -2.44 5.17 -18.88
N GLU A 450 -3.35 4.18 -18.76
CA GLU A 450 -3.12 2.79 -19.16
C GLU A 450 -4.19 2.34 -20.15
N SER A 451 -4.99 1.33 -19.83
CA SER A 451 -5.91 0.68 -20.75
C SER A 451 -7.34 1.22 -20.70
N LEU A 452 -8.08 1.09 -21.81
CA LEU A 452 -9.51 1.34 -21.90
C LEU A 452 -10.24 0.08 -22.39
N TYR A 453 -11.12 -0.46 -21.53
CA TYR A 453 -11.93 -1.63 -21.84
C TYR A 453 -13.40 -1.26 -22.10
N LEU A 454 -13.87 -1.58 -23.30
CA LEU A 454 -15.25 -1.41 -23.79
C LEU A 454 -15.70 -2.70 -24.52
N GLY A 455 -15.35 -3.86 -23.95
CA GLY A 455 -15.39 -5.17 -24.61
C GLY A 455 -16.75 -5.62 -25.12
N ASN A 456 -17.88 -5.16 -24.54
CA ASN A 456 -19.23 -5.52 -24.99
C ASN A 456 -19.91 -4.44 -25.85
N LEU A 457 -19.21 -3.38 -26.21
CA LEU A 457 -19.76 -2.36 -27.09
C LEU A 457 -19.92 -2.89 -28.52
N THR A 458 -21.15 -2.95 -29.03
CA THR A 458 -21.43 -3.51 -30.35
C THR A 458 -21.40 -2.49 -31.51
N SER A 459 -21.41 -1.18 -31.18
CA SER A 459 -21.41 -0.08 -32.16
C SER A 459 -20.60 1.10 -31.67
N ALA A 460 -19.74 1.64 -32.53
CA ALA A 460 -18.94 2.84 -32.24
C ALA A 460 -19.62 4.14 -32.70
N ILE A 461 -20.88 4.11 -33.13
CA ILE A 461 -21.58 5.33 -33.59
C ILE A 461 -21.79 6.28 -32.41
N GLY A 462 -21.14 7.46 -32.47
CA GLY A 462 -21.18 8.46 -31.42
C GLY A 462 -20.11 8.30 -30.34
N LEU A 463 -19.26 7.25 -30.40
CA LEU A 463 -18.12 7.10 -29.50
C LEU A 463 -17.06 8.16 -29.82
N VAL A 464 -16.64 8.88 -28.80
CA VAL A 464 -15.48 9.79 -28.86
C VAL A 464 -14.42 9.23 -27.92
N LEU A 465 -13.40 8.63 -28.52
CA LEU A 465 -12.26 8.07 -27.77
C LEU A 465 -11.33 9.17 -27.23
N PRO A 466 -10.55 8.89 -26.17
CA PRO A 466 -9.49 9.75 -25.67
C PRO A 466 -8.47 10.11 -26.77
N LYS A 467 -7.75 11.22 -26.59
CA LYS A 467 -6.64 11.56 -27.50
C LYS A 467 -5.48 10.58 -27.39
N THR A 468 -5.21 10.12 -26.16
CA THR A 468 -4.16 9.15 -25.86
C THR A 468 -4.68 8.05 -24.94
N ILE A 469 -4.24 6.82 -25.19
CA ILE A 469 -4.42 5.64 -24.33
C ILE A 469 -3.01 5.08 -24.13
N GLY A 470 -2.60 4.98 -22.86
CA GLY A 470 -1.23 4.64 -22.50
C GLY A 470 -0.83 3.20 -22.79
N ASP A 471 -1.82 2.28 -22.80
CA ASP A 471 -1.62 0.85 -23.06
C ASP A 471 -2.72 0.33 -24.00
N ASP A 472 -3.54 -0.65 -23.62
CA ASP A 472 -4.46 -1.38 -24.49
C ASP A 472 -5.81 -0.67 -24.72
N LEU A 473 -6.38 -0.87 -25.90
CA LEU A 473 -7.75 -0.51 -26.24
C LEU A 473 -8.55 -1.75 -26.60
N ASP A 474 -9.52 -2.12 -25.75
CA ASP A 474 -10.44 -3.22 -26.04
C ASP A 474 -11.79 -2.70 -26.56
N LEU A 475 -12.07 -3.03 -27.80
CA LEU A 475 -13.32 -2.84 -28.51
C LEU A 475 -13.77 -4.16 -29.15
N SER A 476 -13.46 -5.29 -28.49
CA SER A 476 -13.67 -6.64 -29.04
C SER A 476 -15.13 -6.96 -29.39
N GLY A 477 -16.09 -6.31 -28.73
CA GLY A 477 -17.53 -6.45 -29.02
C GLY A 477 -17.99 -5.81 -30.31
N LEU A 478 -17.21 -4.91 -30.95
CA LEU A 478 -17.63 -4.21 -32.17
C LEU A 478 -17.79 -5.16 -33.34
N ILE A 479 -18.97 -5.13 -33.93
CA ILE A 479 -19.28 -5.89 -35.14
C ILE A 479 -19.06 -5.07 -36.42
N SER A 480 -18.93 -3.75 -36.33
CA SER A 480 -18.70 -2.80 -37.42
C SER A 480 -17.85 -1.63 -36.97
N ALA A 481 -16.90 -1.23 -37.79
CA ALA A 481 -16.06 -0.05 -37.54
C ALA A 481 -16.71 1.29 -37.97
N LYS A 482 -17.97 1.27 -38.41
CA LYS A 482 -18.66 2.49 -38.84
C LYS A 482 -18.79 3.50 -37.72
N GLY A 483 -18.17 4.68 -37.93
CA GLY A 483 -18.13 5.76 -36.98
C GLY A 483 -16.99 5.67 -35.94
N LEU A 484 -16.17 4.61 -36.00
CA LEU A 484 -14.98 4.48 -35.15
C LEU A 484 -13.87 5.43 -35.63
N ILE A 485 -13.37 6.24 -34.75
CA ILE A 485 -12.18 7.08 -34.94
C ILE A 485 -11.21 6.70 -33.84
N LEU A 486 -10.15 6.00 -34.19
CA LEU A 486 -9.11 5.57 -33.24
C LEU A 486 -8.23 6.77 -32.82
N PRO A 487 -7.66 6.76 -31.59
CA PRO A 487 -6.69 7.72 -31.14
C PRO A 487 -5.44 7.77 -32.02
N GLU A 488 -4.77 8.93 -32.03
CA GLU A 488 -3.48 9.08 -32.72
C GLU A 488 -2.37 8.22 -32.07
N SER A 489 -2.46 7.96 -30.76
CA SER A 489 -1.48 7.18 -30.01
C SER A 489 -2.17 6.20 -29.05
N ILE A 490 -1.84 4.92 -29.23
CA ILE A 490 -2.20 3.82 -28.34
C ILE A 490 -0.90 3.12 -27.96
N GLY A 491 -0.68 2.95 -26.65
CA GLY A 491 0.59 2.45 -26.12
C GLY A 491 0.78 0.95 -26.23
N GLY A 492 -0.31 0.19 -26.32
CA GLY A 492 -0.35 -1.28 -26.32
C GLY A 492 -1.07 -1.87 -27.53
N SER A 493 -1.98 -2.80 -27.26
CA SER A 493 -2.74 -3.58 -28.22
C SER A 493 -4.06 -2.92 -28.61
N ILE A 494 -4.60 -3.32 -29.77
CA ILE A 494 -5.96 -2.99 -30.19
C ILE A 494 -6.72 -4.30 -30.42
N TYR A 495 -7.82 -4.47 -29.66
CA TYR A 495 -8.69 -5.65 -29.76
C TYR A 495 -9.99 -5.29 -30.49
N LEU A 496 -10.24 -5.90 -31.63
CA LEU A 496 -11.41 -5.79 -32.50
C LEU A 496 -11.89 -7.19 -32.92
N SER A 497 -11.90 -8.11 -31.96
CA SER A 497 -12.03 -9.56 -32.21
C SER A 497 -13.31 -9.97 -32.95
N ASN A 498 -14.43 -9.27 -32.72
CA ASN A 498 -15.71 -9.59 -33.37
C ASN A 498 -15.96 -8.81 -34.69
N LEU A 499 -15.00 -8.00 -35.14
CA LEU A 499 -15.16 -7.22 -36.34
C LEU A 499 -15.11 -8.12 -37.59
N THR A 500 -16.22 -8.23 -38.30
CA THR A 500 -16.33 -9.11 -39.51
C THR A 500 -16.00 -8.40 -40.80
N SER A 501 -16.04 -7.06 -40.82
CA SER A 501 -15.75 -6.24 -42.02
C SER A 501 -14.87 -5.05 -41.66
N SER A 502 -13.90 -4.76 -42.49
CA SER A 502 -13.01 -3.60 -42.36
C SER A 502 -13.61 -2.28 -42.86
N GLU A 503 -14.86 -2.28 -43.34
CA GLU A 503 -15.49 -1.06 -43.87
C GLU A 503 -15.54 0.06 -42.83
N GLY A 504 -14.86 1.18 -43.12
CA GLY A 504 -14.78 2.33 -42.23
C GLY A 504 -13.67 2.26 -41.16
N LEU A 505 -12.90 1.16 -41.10
CA LEU A 505 -11.78 1.04 -40.18
C LEU A 505 -10.55 1.79 -40.72
N VAL A 506 -10.05 2.72 -39.93
CA VAL A 506 -8.77 3.41 -40.15
C VAL A 506 -7.88 3.12 -38.97
N LEU A 507 -6.80 2.38 -39.21
CA LEU A 507 -5.83 2.01 -38.17
C LEU A 507 -4.73 3.08 -38.04
N PRO A 508 -4.14 3.24 -36.86
CA PRO A 508 -2.97 4.08 -36.70
C PRO A 508 -1.75 3.52 -37.43
N HIS A 509 -0.76 4.36 -37.74
CA HIS A 509 0.44 3.93 -38.47
C HIS A 509 1.28 2.89 -37.72
N ILE A 510 1.28 2.96 -36.40
CA ILE A 510 2.06 2.09 -35.49
C ILE A 510 1.15 1.59 -34.38
N ILE A 511 1.15 0.26 -34.18
CA ILE A 511 0.59 -0.39 -32.98
C ILE A 511 1.76 -1.03 -32.26
N LYS A 512 1.96 -0.69 -30.99
CA LYS A 512 3.18 -1.07 -30.26
C LYS A 512 3.18 -2.53 -29.80
N SER A 513 1.99 -3.16 -29.68
CA SER A 513 1.83 -4.56 -29.29
C SER A 513 0.98 -5.30 -30.34
N ASP A 514 -0.19 -5.84 -29.95
CA ASP A 514 -1.00 -6.70 -30.80
C ASP A 514 -2.09 -5.96 -31.58
N LEU A 515 -2.45 -6.48 -32.73
CA LEU A 515 -3.69 -6.13 -33.44
C LEU A 515 -4.54 -7.38 -33.61
N ASN A 516 -5.68 -7.41 -32.91
CA ASN A 516 -6.63 -8.52 -33.02
C ASN A 516 -7.78 -8.17 -33.95
N LEU A 517 -7.85 -8.88 -35.12
CA LEU A 517 -8.89 -8.83 -36.12
C LEU A 517 -9.32 -10.28 -36.49
N GLU A 518 -9.35 -11.18 -35.50
CA GLU A 518 -9.53 -12.63 -35.72
C GLU A 518 -10.81 -12.99 -36.47
N SER A 519 -11.92 -12.27 -36.28
CA SER A 519 -13.20 -12.54 -36.98
C SER A 519 -13.33 -11.88 -38.33
N LEU A 520 -12.31 -11.14 -38.78
CA LEU A 520 -12.37 -10.44 -40.06
C LEU A 520 -12.41 -11.42 -41.23
N THR A 521 -13.50 -11.40 -42.00
CA THR A 521 -13.66 -12.28 -43.19
C THR A 521 -13.36 -11.58 -44.51
N SER A 522 -13.33 -10.23 -44.52
CA SER A 522 -13.02 -9.41 -45.67
C SER A 522 -12.15 -8.23 -45.28
N ALA A 523 -10.99 -8.13 -45.91
CA ALA A 523 -10.04 -7.03 -45.74
C ALA A 523 -10.13 -5.96 -46.84
N LYS A 524 -11.23 -5.90 -47.57
CA LYS A 524 -11.39 -4.97 -48.71
C LYS A 524 -11.29 -3.51 -48.24
N GLY A 525 -10.22 -2.84 -48.70
CA GLY A 525 -9.95 -1.43 -48.39
C GLY A 525 -9.28 -1.22 -47.04
N LEU A 526 -8.94 -2.27 -46.30
CA LEU A 526 -8.17 -2.16 -45.07
C LEU A 526 -6.71 -1.86 -45.40
N THR A 527 -6.18 -0.82 -44.80
CA THR A 527 -4.75 -0.53 -44.79
C THR A 527 -4.17 -0.97 -43.43
N LEU A 528 -3.19 -1.88 -43.45
CA LEU A 528 -2.47 -2.29 -42.24
C LEU A 528 -1.54 -1.16 -41.75
N PRO A 529 -1.22 -1.13 -40.45
CA PRO A 529 -0.15 -0.29 -39.91
C PRO A 529 1.20 -0.57 -40.58
N GLU A 530 2.11 0.37 -40.54
CA GLU A 530 3.50 0.11 -40.93
C GLU A 530 4.20 -0.87 -39.98
N THR A 531 3.85 -0.78 -38.70
CA THR A 531 4.43 -1.64 -37.65
C THR A 531 3.35 -2.13 -36.68
N ILE A 532 3.34 -3.46 -36.45
CA ILE A 532 2.68 -4.12 -35.34
C ILE A 532 3.78 -4.76 -34.50
N GLY A 533 3.94 -4.31 -33.24
CA GLY A 533 5.10 -4.67 -32.42
C GLY A 533 5.18 -6.14 -32.06
N TYR A 534 4.03 -6.85 -32.00
CA TYR A 534 4.00 -8.23 -31.59
C TYR A 534 3.15 -9.10 -32.50
N VAL A 535 1.87 -9.34 -32.25
CA VAL A 535 1.05 -10.28 -33.03
C VAL A 535 -0.03 -9.58 -33.86
N LEU A 536 -0.19 -10.01 -35.09
CA LEU A 536 -1.35 -9.72 -35.95
C LEU A 536 -2.23 -10.97 -36.02
N TYR A 537 -3.48 -10.87 -35.52
CA TYR A 537 -4.48 -11.95 -35.60
C TYR A 537 -5.43 -11.69 -36.76
N LEU A 538 -5.50 -12.66 -37.71
CA LEU A 538 -6.33 -12.66 -38.91
C LEU A 538 -6.91 -14.07 -39.16
N ASP A 539 -7.37 -14.74 -38.09
CA ASP A 539 -7.71 -16.18 -38.13
C ASP A 539 -8.76 -16.56 -39.17
N ASN A 540 -9.73 -15.68 -39.44
CA ASN A 540 -10.82 -15.94 -40.37
C ASN A 540 -10.68 -15.22 -41.71
N LEU A 541 -9.55 -14.57 -41.98
CA LEU A 541 -9.30 -13.92 -43.27
C LEU A 541 -8.77 -14.94 -44.29
N GLU A 542 -9.62 -15.36 -45.23
CA GLU A 542 -9.29 -16.39 -46.20
C GLU A 542 -8.39 -15.91 -47.38
N SER A 543 -8.36 -14.59 -47.64
CA SER A 543 -7.61 -13.99 -48.74
C SER A 543 -7.11 -12.59 -48.41
N THR A 544 -5.97 -12.22 -48.99
CA THR A 544 -5.43 -10.85 -48.93
C THR A 544 -6.06 -9.92 -49.99
N ASP A 545 -7.10 -10.34 -50.69
CA ASP A 545 -7.74 -9.54 -51.72
C ASP A 545 -8.32 -8.23 -51.17
N GLY A 546 -7.82 -7.12 -51.71
CA GLY A 546 -8.23 -5.77 -51.29
C GLY A 546 -7.57 -5.27 -50.02
N LEU A 547 -6.70 -6.07 -49.38
CA LEU A 547 -5.84 -5.64 -48.27
C LEU A 547 -4.71 -4.76 -48.83
N ILE A 548 -4.48 -3.62 -48.18
CA ILE A 548 -3.37 -2.72 -48.48
C ILE A 548 -2.30 -2.92 -47.41
N VAL A 549 -1.15 -3.46 -47.82
CA VAL A 549 -0.02 -3.71 -46.93
C VAL A 549 1.10 -2.72 -47.26
N PRO A 550 1.56 -1.88 -46.31
CA PRO A 550 2.67 -0.97 -46.52
C PRO A 550 3.97 -1.69 -46.91
N GLN A 551 4.85 -1.05 -47.67
CA GLN A 551 6.14 -1.65 -48.11
C GLN A 551 7.07 -2.00 -46.95
N ASN A 552 7.05 -1.14 -45.92
CA ASN A 552 7.83 -1.31 -44.70
C ASN A 552 7.05 -2.05 -43.59
N PHE A 553 5.98 -2.78 -43.96
CA PHE A 553 5.18 -3.55 -43.00
C PHE A 553 6.03 -4.52 -42.21
N SER A 554 5.85 -4.52 -40.91
CA SER A 554 6.47 -5.46 -40.00
C SER A 554 5.52 -5.87 -38.88
N CYS A 555 5.48 -7.17 -38.55
CA CYS A 555 4.94 -7.72 -37.33
C CYS A 555 5.84 -8.87 -36.87
N LYS A 556 5.86 -9.18 -35.57
CA LYS A 556 6.71 -10.24 -35.04
C LYS A 556 6.12 -11.62 -35.33
N TYR A 557 4.80 -11.76 -35.17
CA TYR A 557 4.06 -12.98 -35.39
C TYR A 557 2.78 -12.68 -36.14
N LEU A 558 2.34 -13.65 -36.97
CA LEU A 558 1.04 -13.68 -37.61
C LEU A 558 0.30 -14.93 -37.14
N GLU A 559 -0.87 -14.75 -36.54
CA GLU A 559 -1.81 -15.83 -36.26
C GLU A 559 -2.92 -15.78 -37.32
N SER A 560 -3.02 -16.86 -38.10
CA SER A 560 -4.00 -17.00 -39.18
C SER A 560 -4.14 -18.45 -39.62
N ASN A 561 -5.35 -18.85 -39.95
CA ASN A 561 -5.65 -20.19 -40.44
C ASN A 561 -5.46 -20.32 -41.95
N TYR A 562 -5.43 -19.19 -42.68
CA TYR A 562 -5.54 -19.22 -44.17
C TYR A 562 -4.41 -18.46 -44.86
N ILE A 563 -3.88 -17.40 -44.31
CA ILE A 563 -2.86 -16.55 -44.92
C ILE A 563 -1.52 -16.69 -44.21
N THR A 564 -0.45 -16.44 -44.94
CA THR A 564 0.93 -16.52 -44.43
C THR A 564 1.63 -15.16 -44.50
N MET A 565 2.76 -15.03 -43.82
CA MET A 565 3.61 -13.82 -43.93
C MET A 565 4.07 -13.58 -45.39
N ASP A 566 4.24 -14.63 -46.20
CA ASP A 566 4.60 -14.48 -47.59
C ASP A 566 3.43 -13.96 -48.45
N ASP A 567 2.19 -14.25 -48.07
CA ASP A 567 1.01 -13.66 -48.72
C ASP A 567 0.89 -12.17 -48.43
N LEU A 568 1.19 -11.74 -47.18
CA LEU A 568 1.25 -10.32 -46.82
C LEU A 568 2.37 -9.59 -47.56
N LYS A 569 3.56 -10.21 -47.72
CA LYS A 569 4.65 -9.64 -48.51
C LYS A 569 4.27 -9.47 -49.97
N ARG A 570 3.62 -10.48 -50.59
CA ARG A 570 3.12 -10.37 -51.98
C ARG A 570 2.07 -9.27 -52.11
N ALA A 571 1.19 -9.11 -51.13
CA ALA A 571 0.20 -8.03 -51.10
C ALA A 571 0.86 -6.66 -51.04
N SER A 572 1.95 -6.51 -50.27
CA SER A 572 2.77 -5.28 -50.18
C SER A 572 3.37 -4.91 -51.56
N GLU A 573 3.96 -5.88 -52.29
CA GLU A 573 4.54 -5.67 -53.60
C GLU A 573 3.49 -5.24 -54.65
N ASN A 574 2.26 -5.80 -54.57
CA ASN A 574 1.16 -5.50 -55.51
C ASN A 574 0.49 -4.14 -55.22
N SER A 575 0.61 -3.60 -54.02
CA SER A 575 0.04 -2.30 -53.64
C SER A 575 0.69 -1.14 -54.40
N ASP A 576 1.96 -1.25 -54.78
CA ASP A 576 2.69 -0.27 -55.59
C ASP A 576 2.27 -0.17 -57.06
N ILE A 577 1.77 -1.27 -57.64
CA ILE A 577 1.40 -1.32 -59.06
C ILE A 577 0.10 -0.53 -59.31
N LYS A 578 -0.76 -0.38 -58.29
CA LYS A 578 -2.04 0.34 -58.39
C LYS A 578 -1.94 1.83 -58.08
N SER A 579 -0.81 2.32 -57.51
CA SER A 579 -0.59 3.74 -57.17
C SER A 579 0.19 4.52 -58.26
N LYS A 580 0.62 3.88 -59.32
CA LYS A 580 1.18 4.47 -60.57
C LYS A 580 0.16 4.43 -61.70
#